data_048040e6bb90713c621a3fbc9e99f681
#
_entry.id   048040e6bb90713c621a3fbc9e99f681
#
_cell.length_a   1.000
_cell.length_b   1.000
_cell.length_c   1.000
_cell.angle_alpha   90.00
_cell.angle_beta   90.00
_cell.angle_gamma   90.00
#
_symmetry.space_group_name_H-M   'P 1'
#
loop_
_entity.id
_entity.type
_entity.pdbx_description
1 polymer ?
#
loop_
_entity_poly.entity_id
_entity_poly.type
_entity_poly.pdbx_seq_one_letter_code
_entity_poly.pdbx_strand_id
1 'polypeptide(L)' 'MSEKKIVELEEKIAHLQNTLDELNMVVFRQGKVLDKLNLEIKELKTKLQDFNSAYSDQIILNDDKPPHY' A
#
# COMPACT_ATOMS: atom_id res chain seq x y z
N MET A 1 -45.27 13.19 -3.83
CA MET A 1 -44.86 11.86 -3.35
C MET A 1 -45.65 11.47 -2.12
N SER A 2 -45.97 10.22 -2.00
CA SER A 2 -46.64 9.75 -0.79
C SER A 2 -45.66 9.70 0.37
N GLU A 3 -46.20 9.79 1.58
CA GLU A 3 -45.37 9.64 2.77
C GLU A 3 -44.60 8.35 2.80
N LYS A 4 -45.25 7.29 2.33
CA LYS A 4 -44.59 5.97 2.25
C LYS A 4 -43.36 6.01 1.38
N LYS A 5 -43.43 6.65 0.23
CA LYS A 5 -42.27 6.77 -0.65
C LYS A 5 -41.18 7.63 -0.06
N ILE A 6 -41.56 8.67 0.65
CA ILE A 6 -40.58 9.54 1.33
C ILE A 6 -39.82 8.73 2.39
N VAL A 7 -40.52 7.94 3.18
CA VAL A 7 -39.90 7.08 4.19
C VAL A 7 -38.96 6.08 3.55
N GLU A 8 -39.41 5.45 2.46
CA GLU A 8 -38.55 4.51 1.73
C GLU A 8 -37.26 5.16 1.23
N LEU A 9 -37.38 6.37 0.72
CA LEU A 9 -36.21 7.11 0.26
C LEU A 9 -35.28 7.48 1.41
N GLU A 10 -35.83 7.87 2.54
CA GLU A 10 -35.05 8.18 3.71
C GLU A 10 -34.28 6.95 4.20
N GLU A 11 -34.92 5.80 4.17
CA GLU A 11 -34.27 4.56 4.56
C GLU A 11 -33.12 4.21 3.62
N LYS A 12 -33.33 4.41 2.31
CA LYS A 12 -32.29 4.17 1.32
C LYS A 12 -31.13 5.13 1.51
N ILE A 13 -31.41 6.38 1.80
CA ILE A 13 -30.37 7.38 2.06
C ILE A 13 -29.54 6.97 3.27
N ALA A 14 -30.22 6.57 4.35
CA ALA A 14 -29.53 6.13 5.56
C ALA A 14 -28.64 4.92 5.27
N HIS A 15 -29.14 3.98 4.48
CA HIS A 15 -28.37 2.81 4.11
C HIS A 15 -27.14 3.19 3.28
N LEU A 16 -27.32 4.10 2.32
CA LEU A 16 -26.22 4.58 1.51
C LEU A 16 -25.17 5.30 2.35
N GLN A 17 -25.61 6.11 3.31
CA GLN A 17 -24.68 6.80 4.21
C GLN A 17 -23.86 5.82 5.02
N ASN A 18 -24.49 4.77 5.53
CA ASN A 18 -23.78 3.73 6.26
C ASN A 18 -22.78 3.02 5.37
N THR A 19 -23.16 2.74 4.14
CA THR A 19 -22.26 2.11 3.17
C THR A 19 -21.07 2.99 2.87
N LEU A 20 -21.30 4.30 2.72
CA LEU A 20 -20.20 5.26 2.51
C LEU A 20 -19.25 5.29 3.69
N ASP A 21 -19.79 5.28 4.90
CA ASP A 21 -18.95 5.26 6.10
C ASP A 21 -18.08 4.00 6.14
N GLU A 22 -18.68 2.86 5.83
CA GLU A 22 -17.93 1.61 5.77
C GLU A 22 -16.85 1.64 4.71
N LEU A 23 -17.18 2.17 3.53
CA LEU A 23 -16.19 2.30 2.45
C LEU A 23 -15.05 3.22 2.85
N ASN A 24 -15.38 4.33 3.51
CA ASN A 24 -14.34 5.25 3.99
C ASN A 24 -13.39 4.56 4.96
N MET A 25 -13.92 3.72 5.83
CA MET A 25 -13.10 2.96 6.76
C MET A 25 -12.21 1.96 6.04
N VAL A 26 -12.76 1.30 5.02
CA VAL A 26 -11.98 0.36 4.21
C VAL A 26 -10.85 1.07 3.48
N VAL A 27 -11.16 2.20 2.85
CA VAL A 27 -10.16 3.01 2.14
C VAL A 27 -9.06 3.45 3.09
N PHE A 28 -9.43 3.89 4.29
CA PHE A 28 -8.47 4.32 5.29
C PHE A 28 -7.53 3.18 5.69
N ARG A 29 -8.09 2.00 5.95
CA ARG A 29 -7.28 0.83 6.30
C ARG A 29 -6.35 0.43 5.16
N GLN A 30 -6.86 0.46 3.94
CA GLN A 30 -6.06 0.14 2.77
C GLN A 30 -4.92 1.14 2.59
N GLY A 31 -5.19 2.40 2.86
CA GLY A 31 -4.15 3.43 2.83
C GLY A 31 -3.02 3.12 3.81
N LYS A 32 -3.37 2.68 5.01
CA LYS A 32 -2.37 2.30 6.01
C LYS A 32 -1.55 1.09 5.57
N VAL A 33 -2.21 0.11 4.98
CA VAL A 33 -1.51 -1.07 4.47
C VAL A 33 -0.55 -0.68 3.35
N LEU A 34 -0.99 0.19 2.45
CA LEU A 34 -0.13 0.67 1.38
C LEU A 34 1.08 1.43 1.90
N ASP A 35 0.89 2.27 2.91
CA ASP A 35 2.00 3.00 3.52
C ASP A 35 3.01 2.02 4.13
N LYS A 36 2.52 1.01 4.80
CA LYS A 36 3.38 -0.02 5.39
C LYS A 36 4.14 -0.77 4.32
N LEU A 37 3.47 -1.16 3.26
CA LEU A 37 4.12 -1.85 2.14
C LEU A 37 5.18 -0.99 1.49
N ASN A 38 4.89 0.28 1.29
CA ASN A 38 5.86 1.21 0.72
C ASN A 38 7.10 1.31 1.59
N LEU A 39 6.92 1.36 2.90
CA LEU A 39 8.02 1.41 3.83
C LEU A 39 8.86 0.13 3.75
N GLU A 40 8.19 -1.01 3.73
CA GLU A 40 8.86 -2.30 3.62
C GLU A 40 9.65 -2.41 2.32
N ILE A 41 9.09 -1.90 1.22
CA ILE A 41 9.78 -1.90 -0.07
C ILE A 41 11.02 -1.03 0.01
N LYS A 42 10.94 0.14 0.64
CA LYS A 42 12.10 1.02 0.80
C LYS A 42 13.20 0.35 1.62
N GLU A 43 12.81 -0.31 2.69
CA GLU A 43 13.77 -1.03 3.52
C GLU A 43 14.43 -2.16 2.75
N LEU A 44 13.62 -2.89 1.98
CA LEU A 44 14.13 -3.97 1.17
C LEU A 44 15.10 -3.46 0.11
N LYS A 45 14.76 -2.37 -0.55
CA LYS A 45 15.65 -1.75 -1.54
C LYS A 45 16.98 -1.33 -0.92
N THR A 46 16.92 -0.75 0.26
CA THR A 46 18.13 -0.34 0.97
C THR A 46 19.00 -1.54 1.30
N LYS A 47 18.41 -2.60 1.81
CA LYS A 47 19.13 -3.82 2.12
C LYS A 47 19.75 -4.44 0.87
N LEU A 48 19.01 -4.42 -0.22
CA LEU A 48 19.49 -4.96 -1.48
C LEU A 48 20.67 -4.16 -2.01
N GLN A 49 20.60 -2.84 -1.92
CA GLN A 49 21.70 -1.97 -2.31
C GLN A 49 22.93 -2.21 -1.46
N ASP A 50 22.76 -2.33 -0.15
CA ASP A 50 23.85 -2.62 0.75
C ASP A 50 24.48 -3.97 0.43
N PHE A 51 23.67 -4.97 0.17
CA PHE A 51 24.15 -6.29 -0.21
C PHE A 51 24.94 -6.23 -1.50
N ASN A 52 24.42 -5.56 -2.51
CA ASN A 52 25.09 -5.43 -3.79
C ASN A 52 26.41 -4.69 -3.67
N SER A 53 26.45 -3.64 -2.86
CA SER A 53 27.69 -2.90 -2.63
C SER A 53 28.72 -3.78 -1.95
N ALA A 54 28.34 -4.49 -0.92
CA ALA A 54 29.23 -5.40 -0.22
C ALA A 54 29.74 -6.50 -1.15
N TYR A 55 28.84 -7.05 -1.94
CA TYR A 55 29.21 -8.11 -2.88
C TYR A 55 30.16 -7.58 -3.96
N SER A 56 29.89 -6.42 -4.48
CA SER A 56 30.76 -5.80 -5.47
C SER A 56 32.15 -5.50 -4.90
N ASP A 57 32.19 -4.99 -3.69
CA ASP A 57 33.45 -4.72 -3.03
C ASP A 57 34.26 -6.00 -2.83
N GLN A 58 33.60 -7.08 -2.42
CA GLN A 58 34.27 -8.36 -2.26
C GLN A 58 34.81 -8.89 -3.57
N ILE A 59 34.06 -8.75 -4.62
CA ILE A 59 34.47 -9.20 -5.94
C ILE A 59 35.68 -8.39 -6.42
N ILE A 60 35.65 -7.09 -6.22
CA ILE A 60 36.76 -6.22 -6.61
C ILE A 60 38.00 -6.58 -5.84
N LEU A 61 37.87 -6.87 -4.54
CA LEU A 61 39.01 -7.23 -3.72
C LEU A 61 39.57 -8.62 -4.03
N ASN A 62 38.70 -9.56 -4.39
CA ASN A 62 39.07 -10.94 -4.59
C ASN A 62 39.38 -11.27 -6.02
N ASP A 63 38.83 -10.51 -6.95
CA ASP A 63 39.00 -10.77 -8.36
C ASP A 63 39.23 -9.46 -9.08
N ASP A 64 39.97 -9.55 -10.13
CA ASP A 64 40.33 -8.38 -10.90
C ASP A 64 39.16 -7.78 -11.64
N LYS A 65 38.24 -8.62 -12.05
CA LYS A 65 37.13 -8.15 -12.87
C LYS A 65 35.81 -8.71 -12.40
N PRO A 66 35.01 -7.88 -11.75
CA PRO A 66 33.65 -8.29 -11.48
C PRO A 66 32.88 -8.36 -12.79
N PRO A 67 31.99 -9.31 -12.90
CA PRO A 67 31.14 -9.38 -14.07
C PRO A 67 30.22 -8.20 -14.12
N HIS A 68 29.90 -7.77 -15.31
CA HIS A 68 28.97 -6.66 -15.50
C HIS A 68 27.65 -7.17 -16.03
N TYR A 69 26.60 -6.78 -15.36
CA TYR A 69 25.26 -7.17 -15.80
C TYR A 69 24.30 -6.04 -15.76
#